data_b008f75e61650f6c2d89f995beb58e1d
#
_entry.id   b008f75e61650f6c2d89f995beb58e1d
#
_cell.length_a   1.000
_cell.length_b   1.000
_cell.length_c   1.000
_cell.angle_alpha   90.00
_cell.angle_beta   90.00
_cell.angle_gamma   90.00
#
_symmetry.space_group_name_H-M   'P 1'
#
loop_
_entity.id
_entity.type
_entity.pdbx_description
1 polymer ?
#
loop_
_entity_poly.entity_id
_entity_poly.type
_entity_poly.pdbx_seq_one_letter_code
_entity_poly.pdbx_strand_id
1 'polypeptide(L)'
;MKHELMHNNFNRDDFKEVKKLLNKKNPVLTQSKKVEEFEKKWSKWLGVKYSTYVNSGSSANYISISILKALQKKNKKNEIIVPSLTWVSDVN
;
A
#
# COMPACT_ATOMS: atom_id res chain seq x y z
N MET A 1 29.80 -4.57 0.77
CA MET A 1 28.66 -3.70 0.42
C MET A 1 27.81 -3.54 1.70
N LYS A 2 27.59 -2.31 2.18
CA LYS A 2 26.61 -2.05 3.25
C LYS A 2 25.25 -1.93 2.57
N HIS A 3 24.33 -2.84 2.82
CA HIS A 3 22.93 -2.70 2.44
C HIS A 3 22.19 -2.01 3.58
N GLU A 4 21.85 -0.76 3.40
CA GLU A 4 21.03 -0.02 4.37
C GLU A 4 19.57 -0.48 4.24
N LEU A 5 18.94 -0.78 5.40
CA LEU A 5 17.55 -1.22 5.46
C LEU A 5 16.55 -0.13 5.04
N MET A 6 16.93 1.14 5.20
CA MET A 6 16.10 2.28 4.84
C MET A 6 16.95 3.43 4.31
N HIS A 7 16.48 4.06 3.24
CA HIS A 7 16.93 5.36 2.79
C HIS A 7 15.84 6.39 3.00
N ASN A 8 16.23 7.61 3.34
CA ASN A 8 15.30 8.73 3.36
C ASN A 8 15.06 9.18 1.90
N ASN A 9 13.96 8.71 1.32
CA ASN A 9 13.59 8.98 -0.07
C ASN A 9 12.79 10.29 -0.24
N PHE A 10 12.58 11.04 0.84
CA PHE A 10 11.86 12.31 0.79
C PHE A 10 12.80 13.46 0.47
N ASN A 11 12.39 14.32 -0.45
CA ASN A 11 13.09 15.52 -0.82
C ASN A 11 12.31 16.79 -0.40
N ARG A 12 12.91 17.97 -0.64
CA ARG A 12 12.28 19.25 -0.27
C ARG A 12 10.98 19.53 -1.03
N ASP A 13 10.83 19.01 -2.23
CA ASP A 13 9.63 19.24 -3.04
C ASP A 13 8.47 18.39 -2.55
N ASP A 14 8.72 17.18 -2.05
CA ASP A 14 7.71 16.36 -1.38
C ASP A 14 7.13 17.10 -0.16
N PHE A 15 7.99 17.69 0.67
CA PHE A 15 7.55 18.51 1.81
C PHE A 15 6.77 19.75 1.41
N LYS A 16 7.11 20.39 0.29
CA LYS A 16 6.34 21.54 -0.24
C LYS A 16 4.92 21.13 -0.62
N GLU A 17 4.76 20.00 -1.30
CA GLU A 17 3.44 19.51 -1.70
C GLU A 17 2.57 19.16 -0.48
N VAL A 18 3.14 18.54 0.55
CA VAL A 18 2.43 18.29 1.82
C VAL A 18 2.01 19.61 2.48
N LYS A 19 2.92 20.58 2.61
CA LYS A 19 2.59 21.91 3.17
C LYS A 19 1.51 22.61 2.38
N LYS A 20 1.54 22.53 1.04
CA LYS A 20 0.53 23.12 0.16
C LYS A 20 -0.86 22.50 0.39
N LEU A 21 -0.93 21.20 0.68
CA LEU A 21 -2.18 20.54 1.04
C LEU A 21 -2.69 21.04 2.40
N LEU A 22 -1.82 21.09 3.42
CA LEU A 22 -2.16 21.50 4.78
C LEU A 22 -2.58 22.96 4.88
N ASN A 23 -2.02 23.83 4.02
CA ASN A 23 -2.35 25.27 3.99
C ASN A 23 -3.69 25.59 3.29
N LYS A 24 -4.43 24.60 2.81
CA LYS A 24 -5.79 24.82 2.29
C LYS A 24 -6.73 25.21 3.43
N LYS A 25 -7.73 26.04 3.13
CA LYS A 25 -8.75 26.48 4.10
C LYS A 25 -9.44 25.29 4.81
N ASN A 26 -9.68 24.19 4.07
CA ASN A 26 -10.28 22.96 4.59
C ASN A 26 -9.51 21.76 4.01
N PRO A 27 -8.35 21.37 4.57
CA PRO A 27 -7.60 20.23 4.08
C PRO A 27 -8.33 18.94 4.44
N VAL A 28 -8.58 18.09 3.44
CA VAL A 28 -9.10 16.74 3.66
C VAL A 28 -7.92 15.79 3.80
N LEU A 29 -7.70 15.28 5.01
CA LEU A 29 -6.57 14.41 5.38
C LEU A 29 -6.96 12.93 5.45
N THR A 30 -8.18 12.61 5.10
CA THR A 30 -8.70 11.25 5.01
C THR A 30 -8.81 10.82 3.54
N GLN A 31 -9.52 9.74 3.27
CA GLN A 31 -9.79 9.26 1.91
C GLN A 31 -10.45 10.36 1.07
N SER A 32 -9.74 10.79 0.02
CA SER A 32 -10.12 11.98 -0.75
C SER A 32 -9.69 11.83 -2.22
N LYS A 33 -9.97 12.87 -3.01
CA LYS A 33 -9.50 12.96 -4.42
C LYS A 33 -8.00 12.71 -4.58
N LYS A 34 -7.18 13.00 -3.57
CA LYS A 34 -5.74 12.73 -3.60
C LYS A 34 -5.43 11.22 -3.57
N VAL A 35 -6.20 10.46 -2.81
CA VAL A 35 -6.10 8.99 -2.80
C VAL A 35 -6.49 8.43 -4.17
N GLU A 36 -7.62 8.88 -4.73
CA GLU A 36 -8.05 8.45 -6.07
C GLU A 36 -7.02 8.79 -7.16
N GLU A 37 -6.43 9.99 -7.13
CA GLU A 37 -5.36 10.39 -8.04
C GLU A 37 -4.13 9.48 -7.90
N PHE A 38 -3.77 9.14 -6.67
CA PHE A 38 -2.66 8.22 -6.39
C PHE A 38 -2.95 6.82 -6.93
N GLU A 39 -4.11 6.25 -6.63
CA GLU A 39 -4.52 4.94 -7.11
C GLU A 39 -4.50 4.83 -8.64
N LYS A 40 -5.01 5.86 -9.33
CA LYS A 40 -5.00 5.94 -10.80
C LYS A 40 -3.57 6.01 -11.37
N LYS A 41 -2.72 6.85 -10.79
CA LYS A 41 -1.32 6.99 -11.23
C LYS A 41 -0.52 5.71 -10.96
N TRP A 42 -0.73 5.11 -9.80
CA TRP A 42 -0.09 3.86 -9.41
C TRP A 42 -0.52 2.70 -10.31
N SER A 43 -1.82 2.57 -10.58
CA SER A 43 -2.33 1.56 -11.52
C SER A 43 -1.71 1.71 -12.92
N LYS A 44 -1.61 2.94 -13.40
CA LYS A 44 -0.99 3.23 -14.71
C LYS A 44 0.49 2.86 -14.73
N TRP A 45 1.24 3.21 -13.67
CA TRP A 45 2.66 2.92 -13.54
C TRP A 45 2.91 1.41 -13.45
N LEU A 46 2.10 0.69 -12.69
CA LEU A 46 2.21 -0.75 -12.48
C LEU A 46 1.67 -1.59 -13.66
N GLY A 47 0.91 -0.97 -14.58
CA GLY A 47 0.30 -1.66 -15.72
C GLY A 47 -0.92 -2.50 -15.36
N VAL A 48 -1.61 -2.18 -14.26
CA VAL A 48 -2.81 -2.88 -13.81
C VAL A 48 -4.06 -1.99 -13.97
N LYS A 49 -5.23 -2.61 -14.01
CA LYS A 49 -6.48 -1.88 -14.22
C LYS A 49 -6.91 -1.09 -12.97
N TYR A 50 -6.69 -1.65 -11.80
CA TYR A 50 -7.11 -1.06 -10.52
C TYR A 50 -6.02 -1.24 -9.47
N SER A 51 -5.93 -0.26 -8.57
CA SER A 51 -5.16 -0.32 -7.34
C SER A 51 -5.99 0.29 -6.23
N THR A 52 -5.89 -0.25 -5.04
CA THR A 52 -6.58 0.26 -3.86
C THR A 52 -5.57 0.64 -2.80
N TYR A 53 -5.65 1.87 -2.32
CA TYR A 53 -4.82 2.36 -1.24
C TYR A 53 -5.40 1.93 0.10
N VAL A 54 -4.57 1.39 0.97
CA VAL A 54 -4.94 0.94 2.32
C VAL A 54 -4.05 1.61 3.36
N ASN A 55 -4.45 1.57 4.62
CA ASN A 55 -3.76 2.27 5.71
C ASN A 55 -2.43 1.62 6.12
N SER A 56 -2.19 0.35 5.79
CA SER A 56 -0.95 -0.36 6.16
C SER A 56 -0.70 -1.58 5.27
N GLY A 57 0.53 -2.06 5.25
CA GLY A 57 0.90 -3.33 4.62
C GLY A 57 0.16 -4.51 5.24
N SER A 58 -0.02 -4.53 6.56
CA SER A 58 -0.79 -5.57 7.26
C SER A 58 -2.24 -5.64 6.78
N SER A 59 -2.88 -4.49 6.56
CA SER A 59 -4.22 -4.45 5.97
C SER A 59 -4.23 -4.95 4.53
N ALA A 60 -3.20 -4.62 3.75
CA ALA A 60 -3.06 -5.11 2.38
C ALA A 60 -2.94 -6.64 2.35
N ASN A 61 -2.09 -7.22 3.20
CA ASN A 61 -1.91 -8.67 3.31
C ASN A 61 -3.22 -9.35 3.73
N TYR A 62 -3.86 -8.86 4.78
CA TYR A 62 -5.13 -9.40 5.27
C TYR A 62 -6.22 -9.40 4.19
N ILE A 63 -6.40 -8.29 3.48
CA ILE A 63 -7.40 -8.17 2.41
C ILE A 63 -7.04 -9.11 1.25
N SER A 64 -5.77 -9.18 0.84
CA SER A 64 -5.33 -10.04 -0.25
C SER A 64 -5.58 -11.52 0.05
N ILE A 65 -5.24 -11.98 1.25
CA ILE A 65 -5.48 -13.36 1.69
C ILE A 65 -6.99 -13.63 1.78
N SER A 66 -7.76 -12.68 2.30
CA SER A 66 -9.22 -12.82 2.42
C SER A 66 -9.88 -12.97 1.04
N ILE A 67 -9.44 -12.18 0.05
CA ILE A 67 -9.92 -12.30 -1.33
C ILE A 67 -9.54 -13.65 -1.93
N LEU A 68 -8.28 -14.07 -1.79
CA LEU A 68 -7.84 -15.39 -2.28
C LEU A 68 -8.68 -16.51 -1.66
N LYS A 69 -8.94 -16.44 -0.37
CA LYS A 69 -9.77 -17.42 0.34
C LYS A 69 -11.22 -17.44 -0.15
N ALA A 70 -11.78 -16.26 -0.42
CA ALA A 70 -13.15 -16.13 -0.96
C ALA A 70 -13.26 -16.66 -2.39
N LEU A 71 -12.21 -16.56 -3.21
CA LEU A 71 -12.18 -17.05 -4.57
C LEU A 71 -11.94 -18.58 -4.67
N GLN A 72 -11.49 -19.23 -3.60
CA GLN A 72 -11.27 -20.68 -3.57
C GLN A 72 -12.59 -21.44 -3.51
N LYS A 73 -13.04 -22.00 -4.64
CA LYS A 73 -14.34 -22.70 -4.72
C LYS A 73 -14.34 -24.14 -4.19
N LYS A 74 -13.24 -24.90 -4.29
CA LYS A 74 -13.21 -26.33 -3.93
C LYS A 74 -11.87 -26.85 -3.40
N ASN A 75 -10.73 -26.31 -3.81
CA ASN A 75 -9.44 -26.75 -3.31
C ASN A 75 -9.03 -25.92 -2.10
N LYS A 76 -9.19 -26.51 -0.93
CA LYS A 76 -8.74 -25.89 0.34
C LYS A 76 -7.21 -25.88 0.42
N LYS A 77 -6.56 -25.03 -0.36
CA LYS A 77 -5.15 -24.71 -0.14
C LYS A 77 -5.09 -23.79 1.07
N ASN A 78 -4.47 -24.26 2.15
CA ASN A 78 -4.38 -23.52 3.42
C ASN A 78 -2.92 -23.12 3.75
N GLU A 79 -2.01 -23.27 2.78
CA GLU A 79 -0.60 -23.01 2.96
C GLU A 79 -0.17 -21.81 2.12
N ILE A 80 0.65 -20.96 2.70
CA ILE A 80 1.23 -19.77 2.07
C ILE A 80 2.74 -19.83 2.31
N ILE A 81 3.51 -19.60 1.25
CA ILE A 81 4.97 -19.51 1.34
C ILE A 81 5.30 -18.03 1.61
N VAL A 82 6.04 -17.80 2.69
CA VAL A 82 6.53 -16.47 3.07
C VAL A 82 8.04 -16.48 3.20
N PRO A 83 8.74 -15.33 3.02
CA PRO A 83 10.17 -15.24 3.29
C PRO A 83 10.48 -15.59 4.75
N SER A 84 11.63 -16.22 5.01
CA SER A 84 12.07 -16.56 6.36
C SER A 84 12.36 -15.31 7.22
N LEU A 85 12.69 -14.19 6.59
CA LEU A 85 12.86 -12.88 7.22
C LEU A 85 11.81 -11.92 6.65
N THR A 86 10.76 -11.67 7.42
CA THR A 86 9.64 -10.82 7.06
C THR A 86 8.97 -10.20 8.28
N TRP A 87 7.99 -9.32 8.09
CA TRP A 87 7.17 -8.79 9.18
C TRP A 87 6.31 -9.87 9.83
N VAL A 88 6.06 -9.74 11.12
CA VAL A 88 5.19 -10.65 11.88
C VAL A 88 3.77 -10.78 11.29
N SER A 89 3.25 -9.73 10.68
CA SER A 89 1.94 -9.74 10.00
C SER A 89 1.85 -10.61 8.75
N ASP A 90 2.98 -11.13 8.27
CA ASP A 90 3.00 -12.06 7.13
C ASP A 90 2.87 -13.52 7.59
N VAL A 91 3.04 -13.75 8.89
CA VAL A 91 3.06 -15.09 9.53
C VAL A 91 1.84 -15.32 10.43
N ASN A 92 1.26 -14.26 11.01
CA ASN A 92 0.13 -14.32 11.95
C ASN A 92 -1.20 -13.99 11.27
#